data_c2783b314a47febab71276bf2a10b0d4
#
_entry.id   c2783b314a47febab71276bf2a10b0d4
#
_cell.length_a   1.000
_cell.length_b   1.000
_cell.length_c   1.000
_cell.angle_alpha   90.00
_cell.angle_beta   90.00
_cell.angle_gamma   90.00
#
_symmetry.space_group_name_H-M   'P 1'
#
loop_
_entity.id
_entity.type
_entity.pdbx_description
1 polymer ?
#
loop_
_entity_poly.entity_id
_entity_poly.type
_entity_poly.pdbx_seq_one_letter_code
_entity_poly.pdbx_strand_id
1 'polypeptide(L)'
;MQALRKIAIISNASKEGAEDAGLHLKTLAENHGLEVVITEEFPAPDGFLKGTDACFVMGGDGTLLSLMEQSVKQKVPVAGVRYGKLGFLATFSPEELNVQMPKIFDGAYKVCHRSLLSFKQNSGKSRLALNDLVVKSGSNGRLARFSVFAGDELVADYACDGIVFATPTGSTAYNLAAGGPVAHPDARVVLMTPISAHTLTSRSVVFPSGVTLRIHAVENPDPPLVSADGQTVFAPNPQFPLEVSAAESTFPLLEEMNHSHFRVLRNKLKWD
;
A
#
# COMPACT_ATOMS: atom_id res chain seq x y z
N MET A 1 20.47 1.15 -13.23
CA MET A 1 19.35 1.93 -13.79
C MET A 1 19.90 3.16 -14.50
N GLN A 2 19.06 3.97 -15.15
CA GLN A 2 19.47 5.25 -15.73
C GLN A 2 19.67 6.28 -14.63
N ALA A 3 20.64 7.21 -14.80
CA ALA A 3 20.80 8.36 -13.91
C ALA A 3 19.54 9.24 -13.93
N LEU A 4 19.16 9.78 -12.78
CA LEU A 4 18.02 10.68 -12.64
C LEU A 4 18.39 12.08 -13.18
N ARG A 5 17.40 12.78 -13.73
CA ARG A 5 17.56 14.15 -14.24
C ARG A 5 16.60 15.11 -13.56
N LYS A 6 15.39 14.64 -13.24
CA LYS A 6 14.36 15.43 -12.60
C LYS A 6 13.66 14.62 -11.53
N ILE A 7 13.59 15.14 -10.32
CA ILE A 7 12.93 14.48 -9.20
C ILE A 7 11.82 15.33 -8.60
N ALA A 8 10.82 14.64 -8.05
CA ALA A 8 9.79 15.22 -7.19
C ALA A 8 10.14 14.97 -5.72
N ILE A 9 9.87 15.93 -4.86
CA ILE A 9 10.00 15.80 -3.41
C ILE A 9 8.67 16.18 -2.77
N ILE A 10 8.19 15.34 -1.85
CA ILE A 10 7.00 15.60 -1.07
C ILE A 10 7.37 15.56 0.41
N SER A 11 7.19 16.67 1.09
CA SER A 11 7.46 16.80 2.52
C SER A 11 6.15 16.84 3.29
N ASN A 12 5.91 15.84 4.13
CA ASN A 12 4.71 15.81 4.96
C ASN A 12 4.89 16.73 6.16
N ALA A 13 4.35 17.95 6.09
CA ALA A 13 4.45 18.98 7.13
C ALA A 13 3.92 18.53 8.51
N SER A 14 3.08 17.46 8.58
CA SER A 14 2.65 16.89 9.86
C SER A 14 3.74 16.09 10.59
N LYS A 15 4.90 15.88 9.97
CA LYS A 15 6.04 15.14 10.52
C LYS A 15 7.18 16.09 10.82
N GLU A 16 7.54 16.21 12.11
CA GLU A 16 8.65 17.03 12.56
C GLU A 16 9.95 16.67 11.81
N GLY A 17 10.63 17.66 11.25
CA GLY A 17 11.87 17.51 10.48
C GLY A 17 11.72 17.04 9.03
N ALA A 18 10.49 16.71 8.57
CA ALA A 18 10.29 16.27 7.18
C ALA A 18 10.52 17.42 6.17
N GLU A 19 10.16 18.64 6.53
CA GLU A 19 10.37 19.82 5.72
C GLU A 19 11.87 20.09 5.54
N ASP A 20 12.63 20.14 6.64
CA ASP A 20 14.08 20.36 6.62
C ASP A 20 14.79 19.30 5.76
N ALA A 21 14.38 18.04 5.86
CA ALA A 21 14.95 16.99 5.04
C ALA A 21 14.57 17.11 3.56
N GLY A 22 13.36 17.54 3.26
CA GLY A 22 12.96 17.84 1.89
C GLY A 22 13.82 18.94 1.28
N LEU A 23 14.04 20.02 1.99
CA LEU A 23 14.93 21.12 1.58
C LEU A 23 16.39 20.67 1.49
N HIS A 24 16.84 19.83 2.42
CA HIS A 24 18.18 19.24 2.36
C HIS A 24 18.36 18.35 1.14
N LEU A 25 17.40 17.44 0.86
CA LEU A 25 17.44 16.60 -0.33
C LEU A 25 17.38 17.43 -1.61
N LYS A 26 16.57 18.49 -1.65
CA LYS A 26 16.52 19.44 -2.77
C LYS A 26 17.91 20.02 -3.04
N THR A 27 18.57 20.54 -2.01
CA THR A 27 19.91 21.12 -2.14
C THR A 27 20.93 20.09 -2.65
N LEU A 28 20.88 18.85 -2.14
CA LEU A 28 21.75 17.77 -2.61
C LEU A 28 21.52 17.46 -4.08
N ALA A 29 20.27 17.39 -4.52
CA ALA A 29 19.91 17.07 -5.89
C ALA A 29 20.29 18.20 -6.87
N GLU A 30 20.01 19.45 -6.52
CA GLU A 30 20.39 20.62 -7.32
C GLU A 30 21.92 20.75 -7.46
N ASN A 31 22.68 20.51 -6.38
CA ASN A 31 24.14 20.47 -6.42
C ASN A 31 24.68 19.31 -7.29
N HIS A 32 23.89 18.24 -7.45
CA HIS A 32 24.20 17.11 -8.34
C HIS A 32 23.74 17.33 -9.78
N GLY A 33 23.13 18.49 -10.07
CA GLY A 33 22.68 18.90 -11.41
C GLY A 33 21.29 18.41 -11.80
N LEU A 34 20.45 17.98 -10.85
CA LEU A 34 19.07 17.57 -11.11
C LEU A 34 18.09 18.76 -11.08
N GLU A 35 17.06 18.70 -11.88
CA GLU A 35 15.87 19.51 -11.70
C GLU A 35 15.03 18.98 -10.54
N VAL A 36 14.54 19.89 -9.68
CA VAL A 36 13.73 19.50 -8.51
C VAL A 36 12.42 20.25 -8.49
N VAL A 37 11.33 19.52 -8.28
CA VAL A 37 10.02 20.05 -7.89
C VAL A 37 9.70 19.57 -6.48
N ILE A 38 9.24 20.47 -5.62
CA ILE A 38 8.94 20.17 -4.22
C ILE A 38 7.56 20.70 -3.84
N THR A 39 6.84 19.96 -2.99
CA THR A 39 5.57 20.38 -2.39
C THR A 39 5.44 19.89 -0.96
N GLU A 40 4.74 20.65 -0.15
CA GLU A 40 4.31 20.31 1.21
C GLU A 40 2.81 20.00 1.26
N GLU A 41 2.09 20.21 0.14
CA GLU A 41 0.67 19.90 0.06
C GLU A 41 0.41 18.40 0.20
N PHE A 42 -0.56 18.06 1.04
CA PHE A 42 -0.96 16.68 1.28
C PHE A 42 -2.50 16.54 1.26
N PRO A 43 -3.06 15.69 0.38
CA PRO A 43 -2.39 14.94 -0.69
C PRO A 43 -1.71 15.85 -1.72
N ALA A 44 -0.66 15.32 -2.38
CA ALA A 44 0.06 16.08 -3.41
C ALA A 44 -0.88 16.47 -4.56
N PRO A 45 -0.68 17.65 -5.19
CA PRO A 45 -1.53 18.12 -6.27
C PRO A 45 -1.60 17.14 -7.45
N ASP A 46 -2.74 17.10 -8.13
CA ASP A 46 -2.91 16.24 -9.29
C ASP A 46 -1.87 16.54 -10.38
N GLY A 47 -1.21 15.49 -10.85
CA GLY A 47 -0.19 15.59 -11.89
C GLY A 47 1.18 16.08 -11.40
N PHE A 48 1.39 16.25 -10.10
CA PHE A 48 2.66 16.70 -9.53
C PHE A 48 3.87 15.84 -9.97
N LEU A 49 3.66 14.54 -10.16
CA LEU A 49 4.71 13.61 -10.61
C LEU A 49 5.00 13.66 -12.12
N LYS A 50 4.24 14.44 -12.89
CA LYS A 50 4.37 14.44 -14.36
C LYS A 50 5.74 14.92 -14.83
N GLY A 51 6.42 14.07 -15.60
CA GLY A 51 7.72 14.38 -16.20
C GLY A 51 8.88 14.32 -15.22
N THR A 52 8.70 13.71 -14.04
CA THR A 52 9.80 13.40 -13.10
C THR A 52 10.26 11.96 -13.28
N ASP A 53 11.53 11.67 -13.01
CA ASP A 53 12.13 10.33 -13.11
C ASP A 53 11.91 9.51 -11.84
N ALA A 54 11.79 10.19 -10.69
CA ALA A 54 11.51 9.57 -9.39
C ALA A 54 10.85 10.59 -8.44
N CYS A 55 10.15 10.07 -7.42
CA CYS A 55 9.60 10.89 -6.33
C CYS A 55 10.17 10.41 -4.99
N PHE A 56 10.61 11.35 -4.17
CA PHE A 56 11.08 11.12 -2.81
C PHE A 56 10.09 11.71 -1.81
N VAL A 57 9.63 10.87 -0.88
CA VAL A 57 8.61 11.23 0.12
C VAL A 57 9.27 11.34 1.48
N MET A 58 9.28 12.52 2.07
CA MET A 58 9.69 12.75 3.46
C MET A 58 8.50 12.46 4.36
N GLY A 59 8.42 11.22 4.89
CA GLY A 59 7.24 10.80 5.67
C GLY A 59 7.27 9.32 6.04
N GLY A 60 6.09 8.76 6.30
CA GLY A 60 5.91 7.34 6.57
C GLY A 60 5.18 6.61 5.45
N ASP A 61 4.88 5.32 5.68
CA ASP A 61 4.17 4.48 4.72
C ASP A 61 2.81 5.10 4.28
N GLY A 62 2.09 5.78 5.19
CA GLY A 62 0.83 6.45 4.87
C GLY A 62 0.97 7.58 3.84
N THR A 63 2.10 8.30 3.84
CA THR A 63 2.35 9.34 2.84
C THR A 63 2.65 8.72 1.46
N LEU A 64 3.35 7.59 1.44
CA LEU A 64 3.55 6.82 0.20
C LEU A 64 2.24 6.29 -0.38
N LEU A 65 1.35 5.79 0.48
CA LEU A 65 0.03 5.27 0.06
C LEU A 65 -0.80 6.34 -0.66
N SER A 66 -0.76 7.60 -0.21
CA SER A 66 -1.52 8.68 -0.85
C SER A 66 -1.06 9.02 -2.28
N LEU A 67 0.15 8.61 -2.65
CA LEU A 67 0.72 8.82 -3.99
C LEU A 67 0.54 7.64 -4.93
N MET A 68 0.00 6.54 -4.43
CA MET A 68 -0.06 5.27 -5.18
C MET A 68 -0.72 5.47 -6.54
N GLU A 69 -1.88 6.08 -6.61
CA GLU A 69 -2.61 6.25 -7.87
C GLU A 69 -1.85 7.15 -8.87
N GLN A 70 -1.25 8.26 -8.40
CA GLN A 70 -0.46 9.15 -9.26
C GLN A 70 0.80 8.44 -9.77
N SER A 71 1.53 7.75 -8.89
CA SER A 71 2.73 7.00 -9.22
C SER A 71 2.45 5.92 -10.28
N VAL A 72 1.41 5.12 -10.09
CA VAL A 72 0.99 4.09 -11.04
C VAL A 72 0.62 4.69 -12.39
N LYS A 73 -0.20 5.75 -12.40
CA LYS A 73 -0.65 6.43 -13.62
C LYS A 73 0.50 7.06 -14.40
N GLN A 74 1.45 7.69 -13.71
CA GLN A 74 2.59 8.37 -14.32
C GLN A 74 3.80 7.44 -14.52
N LYS A 75 3.77 6.23 -13.96
CA LYS A 75 4.88 5.25 -13.94
C LYS A 75 6.15 5.84 -13.31
N VAL A 76 6.00 6.69 -12.30
CA VAL A 76 7.10 7.33 -11.57
C VAL A 76 7.40 6.53 -10.31
N PRO A 77 8.62 5.99 -10.15
CA PRO A 77 9.00 5.26 -8.95
C PRO A 77 9.06 6.19 -7.73
N VAL A 78 8.60 5.66 -6.59
CA VAL A 78 8.54 6.40 -5.33
C VAL A 78 9.48 5.80 -4.31
N ALA A 79 10.27 6.63 -3.66
CA ALA A 79 11.14 6.29 -2.54
C ALA A 79 10.62 6.97 -1.25
N GLY A 80 10.63 6.27 -0.14
CA GLY A 80 10.27 6.84 1.16
C GLY A 80 11.48 7.09 2.04
N VAL A 81 11.62 8.32 2.52
CA VAL A 81 12.55 8.69 3.60
C VAL A 81 11.74 8.78 4.89
N ARG A 82 12.02 7.86 5.82
CA ARG A 82 11.21 7.71 7.03
C ARG A 82 11.43 8.82 8.03
N TYR A 83 10.34 9.38 8.50
CA TYR A 83 10.27 10.21 9.68
C TYR A 83 9.39 9.54 10.73
N GLY A 84 9.97 9.18 11.87
CA GLY A 84 9.32 8.40 12.92
C GLY A 84 9.68 6.91 12.90
N LYS A 85 8.69 6.03 13.20
CA LYS A 85 8.92 4.58 13.30
C LYS A 85 9.26 3.99 11.93
N LEU A 86 10.16 2.99 11.91
CA LEU A 86 10.52 2.24 10.70
C LEU A 86 9.26 1.73 9.98
N GLY A 87 9.10 2.09 8.70
CA GLY A 87 8.06 1.58 7.80
C GLY A 87 8.47 0.30 7.08
N PHE A 88 7.56 -0.30 6.33
CA PHE A 88 7.87 -1.38 5.39
C PHE A 88 8.14 -0.84 3.98
N LEU A 89 7.66 0.36 3.68
CA LEU A 89 7.79 1.02 2.37
C LEU A 89 8.82 2.15 2.41
N ALA A 90 8.85 2.95 3.50
CA ALA A 90 9.83 4.01 3.70
C ALA A 90 11.14 3.40 4.22
N THR A 91 12.09 3.17 3.32
CA THR A 91 13.29 2.39 3.58
C THR A 91 14.55 3.21 3.81
N PHE A 92 14.57 4.49 3.37
CA PHE A 92 15.69 5.40 3.61
C PHE A 92 15.56 6.09 4.96
N SER A 93 16.68 6.40 5.58
CA SER A 93 16.73 7.24 6.78
C SER A 93 17.32 8.63 6.47
N PRO A 94 16.94 9.68 7.23
CA PRO A 94 17.49 11.02 7.03
C PRO A 94 19.02 11.08 7.13
N GLU A 95 19.59 10.27 8.03
CA GLU A 95 21.04 10.21 8.29
C GLU A 95 21.81 9.64 7.09
N GLU A 96 21.14 8.82 6.28
CA GLU A 96 21.74 8.16 5.12
C GLU A 96 21.67 8.99 3.83
N LEU A 97 20.90 10.10 3.81
CA LEU A 97 20.66 10.89 2.59
C LEU A 97 21.97 11.35 1.93
N ASN A 98 22.91 11.89 2.71
CA ASN A 98 24.18 12.41 2.17
C ASN A 98 25.03 11.32 1.49
N VAL A 99 24.93 10.07 1.94
CA VAL A 99 25.75 8.95 1.43
C VAL A 99 25.05 8.20 0.30
N GLN A 100 23.74 8.04 0.41
CA GLN A 100 22.98 7.19 -0.53
C GLN A 100 22.43 7.95 -1.72
N MET A 101 21.95 9.20 -1.52
CA MET A 101 21.28 9.93 -2.59
C MET A 101 22.18 10.22 -3.79
N PRO A 102 23.44 10.65 -3.65
CA PRO A 102 24.31 10.80 -4.83
C PRO A 102 24.42 9.53 -5.68
N LYS A 103 24.53 8.37 -5.05
CA LYS A 103 24.58 7.07 -5.76
C LYS A 103 23.27 6.76 -6.48
N ILE A 104 22.15 7.09 -5.85
CA ILE A 104 20.80 6.90 -6.44
C ILE A 104 20.63 7.84 -7.63
N PHE A 105 21.06 9.10 -7.52
CA PHE A 105 21.02 10.05 -8.63
C PHE A 105 21.82 9.54 -9.85
N ASP A 106 22.95 8.89 -9.60
CA ASP A 106 23.78 8.24 -10.63
C ASP A 106 23.22 6.89 -11.14
N GLY A 107 22.04 6.45 -10.67
CA GLY A 107 21.38 5.24 -11.14
C GLY A 107 21.65 3.97 -10.32
N ALA A 108 22.30 4.07 -9.15
CA ALA A 108 22.54 2.92 -8.25
C ALA A 108 21.30 2.59 -7.39
N TYR A 109 20.17 2.31 -8.02
CA TYR A 109 18.92 1.91 -7.37
C TYR A 109 18.24 0.78 -8.14
N LYS A 110 17.27 0.14 -7.52
CA LYS A 110 16.35 -0.79 -8.19
C LYS A 110 14.91 -0.32 -8.02
N VAL A 111 14.06 -0.66 -8.99
CA VAL A 111 12.61 -0.44 -8.89
C VAL A 111 11.95 -1.78 -8.66
N CYS A 112 11.32 -1.93 -7.50
CA CYS A 112 10.56 -3.10 -7.12
C CYS A 112 9.07 -2.86 -7.40
N HIS A 113 8.49 -3.70 -8.24
CA HIS A 113 7.09 -3.60 -8.64
C HIS A 113 6.19 -4.30 -7.62
N ARG A 114 5.54 -3.53 -6.74
CA ARG A 114 4.64 -4.05 -5.71
C ARG A 114 3.26 -4.35 -6.29
N SER A 115 2.75 -5.53 -6.00
CA SER A 115 1.39 -5.93 -6.40
C SER A 115 0.36 -5.00 -5.78
N LEU A 116 -0.73 -4.75 -6.51
CA LEU A 116 -1.88 -3.98 -6.05
C LEU A 116 -3.12 -4.87 -6.06
N LEU A 117 -4.08 -4.59 -5.19
CA LEU A 117 -5.45 -5.04 -5.35
C LEU A 117 -6.20 -4.12 -6.29
N SER A 118 -7.02 -4.71 -7.15
CA SER A 118 -8.07 -4.05 -7.91
C SER A 118 -9.41 -4.45 -7.30
N PHE A 119 -10.26 -3.48 -6.98
CA PHE A 119 -11.57 -3.77 -6.41
C PHE A 119 -12.65 -2.82 -6.96
N LYS A 120 -13.86 -3.35 -7.09
CA LYS A 120 -15.01 -2.58 -7.57
C LYS A 120 -16.31 -3.14 -6.98
N GLN A 121 -17.36 -2.32 -7.01
CA GLN A 121 -18.74 -2.74 -6.73
C GLN A 121 -19.53 -2.81 -8.04
N ASN A 122 -20.26 -3.91 -8.27
CA ASN A 122 -21.07 -4.09 -9.48
C ASN A 122 -20.36 -3.56 -10.76
N SER A 123 -21.04 -2.69 -11.54
CA SER A 123 -20.52 -2.04 -12.75
C SER A 123 -19.68 -0.80 -12.49
N GLY A 124 -19.28 -0.53 -11.25
CA GLY A 124 -18.48 0.64 -10.88
C GLY A 124 -17.07 0.63 -11.44
N LYS A 125 -16.41 1.79 -11.42
CA LYS A 125 -15.00 1.90 -11.76
C LYS A 125 -14.14 1.14 -10.76
N SER A 126 -13.12 0.45 -11.28
CA SER A 126 -12.10 -0.19 -10.46
C SER A 126 -11.29 0.85 -9.68
N ARG A 127 -10.97 0.51 -8.44
CA ARG A 127 -10.07 1.25 -7.57
C ARG A 127 -8.89 0.37 -7.20
N LEU A 128 -7.83 0.96 -6.70
CA LEU A 128 -6.61 0.26 -6.33
C LEU A 128 -6.36 0.37 -4.82
N ALA A 129 -5.69 -0.65 -4.27
CA ALA A 129 -5.10 -0.60 -2.94
C ALA A 129 -3.71 -1.25 -2.96
N LEU A 130 -2.77 -0.65 -2.24
CA LEU A 130 -1.40 -1.16 -2.13
C LEU A 130 -1.29 -2.20 -1.01
N ASN A 131 -1.93 -1.96 0.13
CA ASN A 131 -1.91 -2.88 1.26
C ASN A 131 -3.15 -3.80 1.26
N ASP A 132 -4.32 -3.24 1.51
CA ASP A 132 -5.50 -4.04 1.79
C ASP A 132 -6.82 -3.36 1.44
N LEU A 133 -7.83 -4.19 1.19
CA LEU A 133 -9.24 -3.87 1.21
C LEU A 133 -9.87 -4.57 2.40
N VAL A 134 -10.57 -3.82 3.24
CA VAL A 134 -11.22 -4.33 4.44
C VAL A 134 -12.72 -4.13 4.33
N VAL A 135 -13.47 -5.19 4.55
CA VAL A 135 -14.93 -5.16 4.67
C VAL A 135 -15.27 -5.52 6.11
N LYS A 136 -15.89 -4.59 6.85
CA LYS A 136 -16.26 -4.77 8.27
C LYS A 136 -17.76 -4.74 8.44
N SER A 137 -18.22 -5.34 9.55
CA SER A 137 -19.59 -5.13 10.04
C SER A 137 -19.89 -3.64 10.21
N GLY A 138 -21.15 -3.28 10.08
CA GLY A 138 -21.60 -1.90 10.32
C GLY A 138 -21.41 -1.44 11.78
N SER A 139 -21.87 -0.22 12.09
CA SER A 139 -21.57 0.49 13.34
C SER A 139 -22.11 -0.13 14.63
N ASN A 140 -23.09 -1.02 14.57
CA ASN A 140 -23.79 -1.54 15.76
C ASN A 140 -23.11 -2.75 16.42
N GLY A 141 -21.90 -3.15 15.98
CA GLY A 141 -21.15 -4.26 16.58
C GLY A 141 -21.83 -5.62 16.48
N ARG A 142 -22.86 -5.75 15.62
CA ARG A 142 -23.52 -7.03 15.38
C ARG A 142 -22.69 -7.85 14.40
N LEU A 143 -22.69 -9.15 14.61
CA LEU A 143 -22.04 -10.13 13.76
C LEU A 143 -22.52 -10.00 12.31
N ALA A 144 -21.59 -9.77 11.41
CA ALA A 144 -21.88 -9.74 9.97
C ALA A 144 -21.73 -11.13 9.34
N ARG A 145 -22.47 -11.35 8.27
CA ARG A 145 -22.39 -12.57 7.46
C ARG A 145 -21.91 -12.21 6.06
N PHE A 146 -20.87 -12.88 5.63
CA PHE A 146 -20.27 -12.71 4.32
C PHE A 146 -20.10 -14.05 3.63
N SER A 147 -20.53 -14.13 2.35
CA SER A 147 -20.20 -15.25 1.47
C SER A 147 -19.11 -14.84 0.52
N VAL A 148 -18.03 -15.61 0.44
CA VAL A 148 -16.91 -15.35 -0.47
C VAL A 148 -16.84 -16.43 -1.52
N PHE A 149 -16.71 -16.03 -2.79
CA PHE A 149 -16.57 -16.89 -3.96
C PHE A 149 -15.25 -16.63 -4.66
N ALA A 150 -14.65 -17.69 -5.17
CA ALA A 150 -13.50 -17.65 -6.08
C ALA A 150 -13.99 -18.07 -7.49
N GLY A 151 -14.14 -17.10 -8.39
CA GLY A 151 -14.92 -17.34 -9.60
C GLY A 151 -16.37 -17.70 -9.25
N ASP A 152 -16.85 -18.86 -9.66
CA ASP A 152 -18.22 -19.35 -9.35
C ASP A 152 -18.26 -20.33 -8.18
N GLU A 153 -17.12 -20.68 -7.59
CA GLU A 153 -17.02 -21.61 -6.48
C GLU A 153 -17.13 -20.88 -5.14
N LEU A 154 -18.01 -21.37 -4.25
CA LEU A 154 -18.10 -20.87 -2.88
C LEU A 154 -16.86 -21.30 -2.10
N VAL A 155 -16.11 -20.32 -1.60
CA VAL A 155 -14.99 -20.57 -0.69
C VAL A 155 -15.50 -20.89 0.71
N ALA A 156 -16.31 -20.00 1.29
CA ALA A 156 -16.96 -20.20 2.56
C ALA A 156 -17.99 -19.09 2.86
N ASP A 157 -18.87 -19.39 3.82
CA ASP A 157 -19.71 -18.43 4.54
C ASP A 157 -19.05 -18.09 5.87
N TYR A 158 -18.83 -16.79 6.10
CA TYR A 158 -18.17 -16.28 7.29
C TYR A 158 -19.16 -15.52 8.18
N ALA A 159 -19.23 -15.90 9.45
CA ALA A 159 -19.82 -15.12 10.51
C ALA A 159 -18.67 -14.48 11.30
N CYS A 160 -18.39 -13.18 11.07
CA CYS A 160 -17.19 -12.52 11.57
C CYS A 160 -17.38 -11.00 11.66
N ASP A 161 -16.44 -10.31 12.29
CA ASP A 161 -16.42 -8.84 12.36
C ASP A 161 -16.04 -8.19 11.03
N GLY A 162 -15.43 -8.95 10.12
CA GLY A 162 -15.05 -8.48 8.79
C GLY A 162 -14.10 -9.43 8.08
N ILE A 163 -13.70 -9.04 6.88
CA ILE A 163 -12.72 -9.76 6.06
C ILE A 163 -11.70 -8.76 5.51
N VAL A 164 -10.42 -9.11 5.61
CA VAL A 164 -9.29 -8.40 4.99
C VAL A 164 -8.88 -9.15 3.72
N PHE A 165 -8.82 -8.44 2.61
CA PHE A 165 -8.13 -8.87 1.40
C PHE A 165 -6.83 -8.09 1.31
N ALA A 166 -5.68 -8.74 1.25
CA ALA A 166 -4.40 -8.07 1.27
C ALA A 166 -3.48 -8.49 0.12
N THR A 167 -2.66 -7.55 -0.31
CA THR A 167 -1.50 -7.84 -1.16
C THR A 167 -0.38 -8.47 -0.34
N PRO A 168 0.66 -9.02 -0.96
CA PRO A 168 1.88 -9.41 -0.25
C PRO A 168 2.51 -8.25 0.53
N THR A 169 2.50 -7.03 0.00
CA THR A 169 2.96 -5.83 0.71
C THR A 169 2.11 -5.56 1.96
N GLY A 170 0.78 -5.64 1.83
CA GLY A 170 -0.18 -5.46 2.92
C GLY A 170 -0.23 -6.61 3.91
N SER A 171 0.47 -7.73 3.64
CA SER A 171 0.54 -8.87 4.57
C SER A 171 1.08 -8.48 5.95
N THR A 172 1.90 -7.43 6.02
CA THR A 172 2.47 -6.86 7.24
C THR A 172 1.69 -5.66 7.82
N ALA A 173 0.58 -5.26 7.15
CA ALA A 173 -0.32 -4.19 7.59
C ALA A 173 -1.49 -4.77 8.43
N TYR A 174 -2.71 -4.41 8.12
CA TYR A 174 -3.88 -4.85 8.90
C TYR A 174 -4.10 -6.36 8.84
N ASN A 175 -3.71 -7.01 7.73
CA ASN A 175 -3.72 -8.47 7.62
C ASN A 175 -2.95 -9.16 8.75
N LEU A 176 -1.76 -8.65 9.12
CA LEU A 176 -0.97 -9.19 10.23
C LEU A 176 -1.72 -9.06 11.57
N ALA A 177 -2.32 -7.90 11.84
CA ALA A 177 -3.11 -7.66 13.04
C ALA A 177 -4.36 -8.56 13.11
N ALA A 178 -4.93 -8.93 11.97
CA ALA A 178 -6.04 -9.88 11.85
C ALA A 178 -5.60 -11.35 12.00
N GLY A 179 -4.31 -11.63 12.19
CA GLY A 179 -3.76 -12.99 12.30
C GLY A 179 -3.50 -13.68 10.96
N GLY A 180 -3.44 -12.92 9.87
CA GLY A 180 -3.09 -13.41 8.55
C GLY A 180 -1.58 -13.71 8.39
N PRO A 181 -1.20 -14.49 7.37
CA PRO A 181 0.18 -14.85 7.11
C PRO A 181 0.99 -13.68 6.58
N VAL A 182 2.30 -13.66 6.86
CA VAL A 182 3.27 -12.80 6.18
C VAL A 182 3.62 -13.41 4.83
N ALA A 183 3.55 -12.63 3.77
CA ALA A 183 3.93 -13.01 2.42
C ALA A 183 5.15 -12.22 1.94
N HIS A 184 6.04 -12.89 1.18
CA HIS A 184 7.12 -12.17 0.51
C HIS A 184 6.53 -11.18 -0.50
N PRO A 185 7.04 -9.94 -0.60
CA PRO A 185 6.46 -8.92 -1.49
C PRO A 185 6.43 -9.30 -2.98
N ASP A 186 7.27 -10.21 -3.42
CA ASP A 186 7.30 -10.70 -4.80
C ASP A 186 6.36 -11.90 -5.03
N ALA A 187 5.65 -12.38 -4.00
CA ALA A 187 4.67 -13.45 -4.17
C ALA A 187 3.50 -12.97 -5.06
N ARG A 188 3.03 -13.85 -5.93
CA ARG A 188 1.88 -13.58 -6.81
C ARG A 188 0.59 -14.14 -6.23
N VAL A 189 0.14 -13.53 -5.13
CA VAL A 189 -1.00 -14.00 -4.35
C VAL A 189 -1.89 -12.85 -3.89
N VAL A 190 -3.13 -13.19 -3.54
CA VAL A 190 -4.05 -12.37 -2.76
C VAL A 190 -4.32 -13.12 -1.46
N LEU A 191 -4.16 -12.46 -0.34
CA LEU A 191 -4.44 -12.99 0.98
C LEU A 191 -5.87 -12.62 1.37
N MET A 192 -6.58 -13.54 2.00
CA MET A 192 -7.88 -13.28 2.62
C MET A 192 -7.86 -13.75 4.05
N THR A 193 -8.18 -12.87 4.98
CA THR A 193 -8.15 -13.13 6.42
C THR A 193 -9.44 -12.68 7.08
N PRO A 194 -10.23 -13.58 7.67
CA PRO A 194 -11.41 -13.21 8.44
C PRO A 194 -10.98 -12.55 9.77
N ILE A 195 -11.71 -11.52 10.20
CA ILE A 195 -11.48 -10.79 11.44
C ILE A 195 -12.44 -11.35 12.50
N SER A 196 -11.90 -11.81 13.63
CA SER A 196 -12.69 -12.31 14.77
C SER A 196 -13.80 -13.28 14.35
N ALA A 197 -13.46 -14.26 13.53
CA ALA A 197 -14.45 -15.25 13.07
C ALA A 197 -15.01 -16.07 14.25
N HIS A 198 -16.33 -16.25 14.27
CA HIS A 198 -16.99 -17.00 15.31
C HIS A 198 -16.81 -18.54 15.19
N THR A 199 -16.33 -18.99 14.06
CA THR A 199 -16.06 -20.41 13.81
C THR A 199 -14.58 -20.69 14.05
N LEU A 200 -14.26 -21.59 14.98
CA LEU A 200 -12.89 -21.97 15.33
C LEU A 200 -12.08 -22.57 14.17
N THR A 201 -12.76 -23.04 13.13
CA THR A 201 -12.16 -23.61 11.92
C THR A 201 -11.84 -22.59 10.84
N SER A 202 -12.32 -21.34 10.96
CA SER A 202 -12.01 -20.27 10.00
C SER A 202 -10.51 -19.99 9.99
N ARG A 203 -9.95 -19.92 8.81
CA ARG A 203 -8.51 -19.65 8.60
C ARG A 203 -8.34 -18.66 7.46
N SER A 204 -7.19 -18.00 7.46
CA SER A 204 -6.75 -17.23 6.31
C SER A 204 -6.54 -18.14 5.11
N VAL A 205 -6.90 -17.66 3.93
CA VAL A 205 -6.71 -18.37 2.66
C VAL A 205 -5.83 -17.56 1.74
N VAL A 206 -4.92 -18.23 1.05
CA VAL A 206 -4.00 -17.64 0.07
C VAL A 206 -4.46 -18.07 -1.31
N PHE A 207 -4.79 -17.09 -2.17
CA PHE A 207 -5.23 -17.31 -3.53
C PHE A 207 -4.15 -16.92 -4.53
N PRO A 208 -4.00 -17.60 -5.66
CA PRO A 208 -3.16 -17.12 -6.76
C PRO A 208 -3.71 -15.80 -7.33
N SER A 209 -2.81 -14.93 -7.80
CA SER A 209 -3.17 -13.58 -8.29
C SER A 209 -4.14 -13.55 -9.48
N GLY A 210 -4.26 -14.65 -10.21
CA GLY A 210 -5.21 -14.79 -11.34
C GLY A 210 -6.66 -15.01 -10.94
N VAL A 211 -6.97 -15.13 -9.64
CA VAL A 211 -8.34 -15.39 -9.15
C VAL A 211 -9.06 -14.08 -8.86
N THR A 212 -10.29 -13.97 -9.32
CA THR A 212 -11.22 -12.92 -8.89
C THR A 212 -12.08 -13.44 -7.75
N LEU A 213 -12.02 -12.75 -6.62
CA LEU A 213 -12.83 -13.03 -5.44
C LEU A 213 -14.06 -12.14 -5.47
N ARG A 214 -15.23 -12.70 -5.13
CA ARG A 214 -16.47 -11.95 -4.96
C ARG A 214 -16.94 -12.09 -3.52
N ILE A 215 -17.16 -10.97 -2.84
CA ILE A 215 -17.71 -10.94 -1.49
C ILE A 215 -19.16 -10.43 -1.54
N HIS A 216 -20.05 -11.19 -0.94
CA HIS A 216 -21.45 -10.84 -0.74
C HIS A 216 -21.68 -10.53 0.74
N ALA A 217 -22.42 -9.46 1.03
CA ALA A 217 -22.94 -9.19 2.36
C ALA A 217 -24.32 -9.82 2.48
N VAL A 218 -24.48 -10.79 3.39
CA VAL A 218 -25.71 -11.56 3.56
C VAL A 218 -26.36 -11.18 4.88
N GLU A 219 -27.62 -10.73 4.84
CA GLU A 219 -28.45 -10.43 6.02
C GLU A 219 -27.74 -9.56 7.08
N ASN A 220 -27.06 -8.52 6.64
CA ASN A 220 -26.43 -7.59 7.55
C ASN A 220 -27.43 -6.51 8.01
N PRO A 221 -27.64 -6.33 9.32
CA PRO A 221 -28.60 -5.35 9.84
C PRO A 221 -28.22 -3.91 9.54
N ASP A 222 -26.91 -3.64 9.38
CA ASP A 222 -26.34 -2.36 8.98
C ASP A 222 -25.46 -2.52 7.75
N PRO A 223 -25.36 -1.51 6.89
CA PRO A 223 -24.45 -1.56 5.76
C PRO A 223 -23.02 -1.79 6.22
N PRO A 224 -22.30 -2.78 5.67
CA PRO A 224 -20.89 -2.96 5.99
C PRO A 224 -20.05 -1.74 5.65
N LEU A 225 -18.99 -1.51 6.40
CA LEU A 225 -18.00 -0.47 6.12
C LEU A 225 -16.90 -1.07 5.24
N VAL A 226 -16.56 -0.35 4.18
CA VAL A 226 -15.47 -0.75 3.27
C VAL A 226 -14.37 0.28 3.32
N SER A 227 -13.14 -0.15 3.55
CA SER A 227 -11.96 0.70 3.52
C SER A 227 -10.84 0.08 2.68
N ALA A 228 -10.07 0.93 2.01
CA ALA A 228 -8.89 0.55 1.25
C ALA A 228 -7.70 1.38 1.74
N ASP A 229 -6.59 0.73 2.06
CA ASP A 229 -5.39 1.36 2.62
C ASP A 229 -5.71 2.30 3.80
N GLY A 230 -6.67 1.91 4.66
CA GLY A 230 -7.15 2.68 5.81
C GLY A 230 -8.12 3.81 5.51
N GLN A 231 -8.47 4.06 4.24
CA GLN A 231 -9.44 5.10 3.85
C GLN A 231 -10.80 4.49 3.53
N THR A 232 -11.88 5.10 4.05
CA THR A 232 -13.24 4.64 3.73
C THR A 232 -13.56 4.86 2.26
N VAL A 233 -14.07 3.80 1.63
CA VAL A 233 -14.50 3.81 0.22
C VAL A 233 -15.94 3.34 0.10
N PHE A 234 -16.64 3.76 -0.96
CA PHE A 234 -18.03 3.40 -1.23
C PHE A 234 -19.05 3.83 -0.15
N ALA A 235 -18.70 4.82 0.69
CA ALA A 235 -19.62 5.36 1.68
C ALA A 235 -20.74 6.21 1.03
N PRO A 236 -21.95 6.30 1.67
CA PRO A 236 -22.32 5.62 2.92
C PRO A 236 -22.85 4.18 2.73
N ASN A 237 -23.22 3.77 1.51
CA ASN A 237 -23.88 2.48 1.26
C ASN A 237 -23.14 1.71 0.16
N PRO A 238 -22.13 0.87 0.51
CA PRO A 238 -21.46 0.02 -0.45
C PRO A 238 -22.43 -0.99 -1.08
N GLN A 239 -22.31 -1.20 -2.39
CA GLN A 239 -23.11 -2.16 -3.14
C GLN A 239 -22.37 -3.49 -3.26
N PHE A 240 -23.04 -4.57 -2.95
CA PHE A 240 -22.51 -5.93 -3.06
C PHE A 240 -23.10 -6.65 -4.28
N PRO A 241 -22.38 -7.61 -4.89
CA PRO A 241 -21.06 -8.07 -4.48
C PRO A 241 -19.96 -7.06 -4.77
N LEU A 242 -18.92 -7.10 -3.94
CA LEU A 242 -17.63 -6.48 -4.26
C LEU A 242 -16.76 -7.53 -4.96
N GLU A 243 -16.13 -7.12 -6.06
CA GLU A 243 -15.11 -7.92 -6.73
C GLU A 243 -13.72 -7.45 -6.30
N VAL A 244 -12.84 -8.40 -6.00
CA VAL A 244 -11.45 -8.16 -5.57
C VAL A 244 -10.53 -9.10 -6.34
N SER A 245 -9.49 -8.56 -6.94
CA SER A 245 -8.46 -9.34 -7.64
C SER A 245 -7.10 -8.65 -7.53
N ALA A 246 -6.03 -9.33 -7.95
CA ALA A 246 -4.78 -8.62 -8.18
C ALA A 246 -4.93 -7.71 -9.40
N ALA A 247 -4.40 -6.49 -9.32
CA ALA A 247 -4.40 -5.56 -10.44
C ALA A 247 -3.32 -5.94 -11.48
N GLU A 248 -3.53 -5.57 -12.74
CA GLU A 248 -2.50 -5.69 -13.78
C GLU A 248 -1.37 -4.67 -13.58
N SER A 249 -1.71 -3.49 -13.07
CA SER A 249 -0.73 -2.46 -12.73
C SER A 249 -0.03 -2.77 -11.41
N THR A 250 1.18 -2.22 -11.27
CA THR A 250 1.99 -2.37 -10.06
C THR A 250 2.44 -1.01 -9.56
N PHE A 251 2.69 -0.90 -8.26
CA PHE A 251 3.28 0.29 -7.67
C PHE A 251 4.80 0.19 -7.74
N PRO A 252 5.49 1.13 -8.46
CA PRO A 252 6.94 1.11 -8.59
C PRO A 252 7.59 1.74 -7.35
N LEU A 253 8.15 0.90 -6.47
CA LEU A 253 8.88 1.32 -5.28
C LEU A 253 10.38 1.38 -5.59
N LEU A 254 11.00 2.54 -5.36
CA LEU A 254 12.44 2.72 -5.50
C LEU A 254 13.16 2.33 -4.22
N GLU A 255 14.12 1.43 -4.33
CA GLU A 255 14.91 0.91 -3.22
C GLU A 255 16.40 0.97 -3.54
N GLU A 256 17.24 1.01 -2.51
CA GLU A 256 18.68 0.80 -2.67
C GLU A 256 18.98 -0.61 -3.22
N MET A 257 20.11 -0.76 -3.92
CA MET A 257 20.49 -2.05 -4.53
C MET A 257 20.56 -3.20 -3.53
N ASN A 258 21.05 -2.93 -2.31
CA ASN A 258 21.25 -3.93 -1.25
C ASN A 258 20.09 -3.99 -0.24
N HIS A 259 18.91 -3.41 -0.60
CA HIS A 259 17.74 -3.51 0.28
C HIS A 259 17.34 -4.97 0.50
N SER A 260 17.11 -5.35 1.77
CA SER A 260 16.70 -6.69 2.18
C SER A 260 15.38 -6.65 2.94
N HIS A 261 14.34 -7.23 2.34
CA HIS A 261 13.03 -7.38 2.96
C HIS A 261 13.09 -8.14 4.30
N PHE A 262 13.88 -9.22 4.38
CA PHE A 262 14.01 -9.99 5.62
C PHE A 262 14.72 -9.21 6.74
N ARG A 263 15.66 -8.31 6.40
CA ARG A 263 16.25 -7.41 7.39
C ARG A 263 15.20 -6.46 7.98
N VAL A 264 14.31 -5.92 7.13
CA VAL A 264 13.20 -5.08 7.59
C VAL A 264 12.23 -5.87 8.48
N LEU A 265 11.86 -7.09 8.08
CA LEU A 265 10.99 -7.97 8.87
C LEU A 265 11.58 -8.24 10.27
N ARG A 266 12.85 -8.69 10.34
CA ARG A 266 13.51 -8.95 11.64
C ARG A 266 13.47 -7.71 12.54
N ASN A 267 13.86 -6.56 12.00
CA ASN A 267 13.92 -5.33 12.78
C ASN A 267 12.52 -4.88 13.27
N LYS A 268 11.51 -5.02 12.41
CA LYS A 268 10.14 -4.59 12.71
C LYS A 268 9.42 -5.54 13.66
N LEU A 269 9.53 -6.84 13.41
CA LEU A 269 8.82 -7.88 14.14
C LEU A 269 9.65 -8.41 15.32
N LYS A 270 10.88 -7.90 15.51
CA LYS A 270 11.81 -8.33 16.56
C LYS A 270 12.04 -9.84 16.51
N TRP A 271 12.24 -10.35 15.29
CA TRP A 271 12.65 -11.74 15.08
C TRP A 271 14.17 -11.83 15.27
N ASP A 272 14.58 -12.64 16.19
CA ASP A 272 15.98 -12.91 16.50
C ASP A 272 16.66 -13.81 15.45
#